data_b3f233ec6466cc474b9c273cd7d5aae3
#
_entry.id   b3f233ec6466cc474b9c273cd7d5aae3
#
_cell.length_a   1.000
_cell.length_b   1.000
_cell.length_c   1.000
_cell.angle_alpha   90.00
_cell.angle_beta   90.00
_cell.angle_gamma   90.00
#
_symmetry.space_group_name_H-M   'P 1'
#
loop_
_entity.id
_entity.type
_entity.pdbx_description
1 polymer ?
#
loop_
_entity_poly.entity_id
_entity_poly.type
_entity_poly.pdbx_seq_one_letter_code
_entity_poly.pdbx_strand_id
1 'polypeptide(L)'
;EMVEKMKASLEPITGAEFNFSQPIQLRFNELMTGAKADIAIKLYGEDMAELYKKAKEASLFVEQVPGAADVIVEQAMGLPQLVVHYDRAKIARYGMNIEELNTIIRTAYAGEAAGVVFENERRFDLVLRLDNDKVADLNLDKLFVRTAEGIQIPVSEVAPIEQVNGPLQINRDATKRRIVIGVNVRDADIQKVVRTIQETLDKHIKLEPGYYFEYGGQFE
;
A
#
# COMPACT_ATOMS: atom_id res chain seq x y z
N GLU A 1 -15.09 -2.92 29.47
CA GLU A 1 -14.10 -2.96 30.59
C GLU A 1 -12.80 -3.70 30.23
N MET A 2 -12.85 -4.97 29.71
CA MET A 2 -11.62 -5.70 29.31
C MET A 2 -10.93 -5.05 28.11
N VAL A 3 -11.66 -4.71 27.06
CA VAL A 3 -11.16 -4.04 25.85
C VAL A 3 -10.52 -2.68 26.17
N GLU A 4 -11.11 -1.91 27.07
CA GLU A 4 -10.57 -0.61 27.50
C GLU A 4 -9.23 -0.75 28.24
N LYS A 5 -9.13 -1.76 29.11
CA LYS A 5 -7.86 -2.07 29.79
C LYS A 5 -6.77 -2.51 28.81
N MET A 6 -7.13 -3.32 27.80
CA MET A 6 -6.20 -3.72 26.74
C MET A 6 -5.79 -2.51 25.89
N LYS A 7 -6.73 -1.64 25.51
CA LYS A 7 -6.47 -0.43 24.74
C LYS A 7 -5.49 0.50 25.45
N ALA A 8 -5.72 0.78 26.74
CA ALA A 8 -4.82 1.58 27.57
C ALA A 8 -3.41 0.97 27.71
N SER A 9 -3.30 -0.37 27.72
CA SER A 9 -2.00 -1.06 27.79
C SER A 9 -1.23 -1.03 26.47
N LEU A 10 -1.92 -0.87 25.34
CA LEU A 10 -1.33 -0.86 23.99
C LEU A 10 -1.07 0.55 23.47
N GLU A 11 -1.68 1.58 24.07
CA GLU A 11 -1.53 2.99 23.68
C GLU A 11 -0.08 3.48 23.58
N PRO A 12 0.87 3.00 24.43
CA PRO A 12 2.28 3.39 24.32
C PRO A 12 3.00 2.83 23.08
N ILE A 13 2.42 1.86 22.39
CA ILE A 13 3.02 1.24 21.20
C ILE A 13 2.70 2.11 19.99
N THR A 14 3.65 2.92 19.55
CA THR A 14 3.52 3.78 18.38
C THR A 14 3.77 3.00 17.08
N GLY A 15 3.00 3.31 16.02
CA GLY A 15 3.17 2.71 14.70
C GLY A 15 2.39 1.42 14.43
N ALA A 16 1.51 1.02 15.36
CA ALA A 16 0.58 -0.10 15.17
C ALA A 16 -0.86 0.37 15.42
N GLU A 17 -1.77 -0.08 14.56
CA GLU A 17 -3.22 0.10 14.75
C GLU A 17 -3.80 -1.19 15.36
N PHE A 18 -4.55 -1.05 16.45
CA PHE A 18 -5.12 -2.19 17.19
C PHE A 18 -6.61 -2.27 16.98
N ASN A 19 -7.10 -3.44 16.56
CA ASN A 19 -8.52 -3.75 16.45
C ASN A 19 -8.88 -4.85 17.43
N PHE A 20 -9.98 -4.66 18.18
CA PHE A 20 -10.50 -5.62 19.14
C PHE A 20 -11.81 -6.21 18.61
N SER A 21 -11.76 -7.45 18.17
CA SER A 21 -12.92 -8.16 17.63
C SER A 21 -12.98 -9.61 18.11
N GLN A 22 -14.16 -10.22 18.02
CA GLN A 22 -14.31 -11.66 18.25
C GLN A 22 -14.01 -12.44 16.96
N PRO A 23 -13.22 -13.53 17.02
CA PRO A 23 -12.84 -14.29 15.84
C PRO A 23 -14.04 -14.82 15.02
N ILE A 24 -15.13 -15.25 15.68
CA ILE A 24 -16.34 -15.75 15.02
C ILE A 24 -17.09 -14.60 14.33
N GLN A 25 -17.27 -13.49 15.05
CA GLN A 25 -17.90 -12.29 14.53
C GLN A 25 -17.16 -11.75 13.31
N LEU A 26 -15.84 -11.70 13.39
CA LEU A 26 -14.97 -11.23 12.31
C LEU A 26 -15.10 -12.09 11.05
N ARG A 27 -15.18 -13.41 11.19
CA ARG A 27 -15.42 -14.34 10.09
C ARG A 27 -16.80 -14.17 9.46
N PHE A 28 -17.80 -13.97 10.31
CA PHE A 28 -19.17 -13.75 9.87
C PHE A 28 -19.28 -12.44 9.08
N ASN A 29 -18.69 -11.36 9.60
CA ASN A 29 -18.67 -10.05 8.92
C ASN A 29 -17.94 -10.14 7.57
N GLU A 30 -16.78 -10.81 7.53
CA GLU A 30 -16.00 -11.00 6.31
C GLU A 30 -16.78 -11.74 5.22
N LEU A 31 -17.57 -12.75 5.60
CA LEU A 31 -18.41 -13.52 4.67
C LEU A 31 -19.61 -12.73 4.16
N MET A 32 -20.24 -11.92 5.01
CA MET A 32 -21.45 -11.18 4.67
C MET A 32 -21.17 -9.87 3.93
N THR A 33 -20.13 -9.15 4.34
CA THR A 33 -19.88 -7.78 3.87
C THR A 33 -18.57 -7.62 3.10
N GLY A 34 -17.73 -8.66 3.11
CA GLY A 34 -16.37 -8.60 2.54
C GLY A 34 -15.41 -7.74 3.34
N ALA A 35 -15.80 -7.26 4.53
CA ALA A 35 -14.99 -6.44 5.41
C ALA A 35 -14.96 -6.99 6.84
N LYS A 36 -13.88 -6.74 7.57
CA LYS A 36 -13.68 -7.20 8.95
C LYS A 36 -14.23 -6.19 9.97
N ALA A 37 -15.37 -5.57 9.70
CA ALA A 37 -16.00 -4.56 10.54
C ALA A 37 -17.51 -4.67 10.47
N ASP A 38 -18.23 -4.02 11.41
CA ASP A 38 -19.69 -4.02 11.46
C ASP A 38 -20.30 -3.20 10.31
N ILE A 39 -19.63 -2.10 9.94
CA ILE A 39 -19.97 -1.25 8.80
C ILE A 39 -18.77 -1.17 7.87
N ALA A 40 -18.99 -1.35 6.58
CA ALA A 40 -17.99 -1.18 5.53
C ALA A 40 -18.39 -0.01 4.63
N ILE A 41 -17.62 1.07 4.67
CA ILE A 41 -17.77 2.21 3.78
C ILE A 41 -16.79 2.00 2.63
N LYS A 42 -17.28 1.67 1.46
CA LYS A 42 -16.48 1.46 0.26
C LYS A 42 -16.44 2.75 -0.55
N LEU A 43 -15.26 3.29 -0.75
CA LEU A 43 -15.02 4.43 -1.63
C LEU A 43 -14.48 3.94 -2.97
N TYR A 44 -15.18 4.24 -4.05
CA TYR A 44 -14.81 3.88 -5.41
C TYR A 44 -14.23 5.07 -6.17
N GLY A 45 -13.27 4.81 -7.09
CA GLY A 45 -12.68 5.81 -7.96
C GLY A 45 -11.56 5.25 -8.82
N GLU A 46 -10.98 6.06 -9.68
CA GLU A 46 -9.97 5.61 -10.65
C GLU A 46 -8.54 5.78 -10.12
N ASP A 47 -8.23 6.88 -9.42
CA ASP A 47 -6.89 7.15 -8.92
C ASP A 47 -6.73 6.66 -7.48
N MET A 48 -5.72 5.80 -7.22
CA MET A 48 -5.48 5.20 -5.91
C MET A 48 -4.97 6.21 -4.88
N ALA A 49 -4.21 7.21 -5.30
CA ALA A 49 -3.68 8.21 -4.39
C ALA A 49 -4.80 9.14 -3.89
N GLU A 50 -5.68 9.59 -4.81
CA GLU A 50 -6.86 10.37 -4.44
C GLU A 50 -7.87 9.54 -3.62
N LEU A 51 -8.10 8.26 -3.96
CA LEU A 51 -8.93 7.36 -3.15
C LEU A 51 -8.41 7.27 -1.72
N TYR A 52 -7.11 7.02 -1.55
CA TYR A 52 -6.52 6.88 -0.22
C TYR A 52 -6.57 8.18 0.58
N LYS A 53 -6.30 9.31 -0.07
CA LYS A 53 -6.41 10.64 0.53
C LYS A 53 -7.84 10.93 1.00
N LYS A 54 -8.83 10.69 0.12
CA LYS A 54 -10.26 10.87 0.43
C LYS A 54 -10.75 9.90 1.50
N ALA A 55 -10.30 8.65 1.49
CA ALA A 55 -10.63 7.68 2.52
C ALA A 55 -10.08 8.10 3.89
N LYS A 56 -8.86 8.63 3.95
CA LYS A 56 -8.30 9.20 5.18
C LYS A 56 -9.04 10.45 5.65
N GLU A 57 -9.40 11.35 4.73
CA GLU A 57 -10.21 12.52 5.05
C GLU A 57 -11.57 12.09 5.61
N ALA A 58 -12.23 11.12 4.98
CA ALA A 58 -13.51 10.57 5.41
C ALA A 58 -13.41 9.91 6.80
N SER A 59 -12.35 9.16 7.08
CA SER A 59 -12.18 8.48 8.38
C SER A 59 -12.16 9.45 9.55
N LEU A 60 -11.55 10.63 9.39
CA LEU A 60 -11.50 11.66 10.43
C LEU A 60 -12.89 12.20 10.80
N PHE A 61 -13.79 12.30 9.82
CA PHE A 61 -15.18 12.68 10.07
C PHE A 61 -15.99 11.54 10.69
N VAL A 62 -15.75 10.31 10.24
CA VAL A 62 -16.43 9.12 10.77
C VAL A 62 -16.07 8.86 12.23
N GLU A 63 -14.82 9.08 12.63
CA GLU A 63 -14.36 8.96 14.02
C GLU A 63 -15.11 9.88 15.00
N GLN A 64 -15.66 10.99 14.49
CA GLN A 64 -16.41 11.95 15.32
C GLN A 64 -17.89 11.57 15.47
N VAL A 65 -18.37 10.56 14.76
CA VAL A 65 -19.77 10.13 14.82
C VAL A 65 -20.02 9.35 16.10
N PRO A 66 -21.02 9.75 16.93
CA PRO A 66 -21.36 9.02 18.14
C PRO A 66 -21.75 7.57 17.85
N GLY A 67 -21.08 6.62 18.51
CA GLY A 67 -21.25 5.19 18.32
C GLY A 67 -20.32 4.56 17.30
N ALA A 68 -19.61 5.33 16.48
CA ALA A 68 -18.53 4.81 15.67
C ALA A 68 -17.29 4.52 16.53
N ALA A 69 -16.69 3.35 16.35
CA ALA A 69 -15.51 2.92 17.07
C ALA A 69 -14.57 2.19 16.13
N ASP A 70 -13.28 2.18 16.50
CA ASP A 70 -12.22 1.44 15.77
C ASP A 70 -12.31 1.67 14.24
N VAL A 71 -12.33 2.95 13.84
CA VAL A 71 -12.36 3.32 12.41
C VAL A 71 -11.01 3.00 11.78
N ILE A 72 -11.01 2.11 10.80
CA ILE A 72 -9.79 1.63 10.14
C ILE A 72 -9.92 1.82 8.63
N VAL A 73 -8.98 2.57 8.06
CA VAL A 73 -8.84 2.68 6.60
C VAL A 73 -7.99 1.54 6.08
N GLU A 74 -8.47 0.85 5.06
CA GLU A 74 -7.72 -0.19 4.37
C GLU A 74 -6.37 0.34 3.89
N GLN A 75 -5.27 -0.32 4.29
CA GLN A 75 -3.93 0.12 3.96
C GLN A 75 -3.61 -0.22 2.49
N ALA A 76 -3.94 0.70 1.61
CA ALA A 76 -3.76 0.54 0.17
C ALA A 76 -2.48 1.18 -0.37
N MET A 77 -1.84 2.08 0.40
CA MET A 77 -0.68 2.87 -0.01
C MET A 77 0.44 2.78 1.04
N GLY A 78 1.65 3.16 0.63
CA GLY A 78 2.79 3.28 1.54
C GLY A 78 3.87 2.24 1.36
N LEU A 79 3.80 1.38 0.31
CA LEU A 79 4.91 0.52 -0.04
C LEU A 79 6.02 1.35 -0.70
N PRO A 80 7.21 1.49 -0.08
CA PRO A 80 8.32 2.17 -0.72
C PRO A 80 8.76 1.38 -1.96
N GLN A 81 8.75 2.03 -3.10
CA GLN A 81 9.13 1.47 -4.40
C GLN A 81 10.23 2.32 -5.02
N LEU A 82 11.16 1.66 -5.70
CA LEU A 82 12.15 2.31 -6.55
C LEU A 82 11.64 2.30 -7.99
N VAL A 83 11.36 3.46 -8.54
CA VAL A 83 10.92 3.62 -9.92
C VAL A 83 12.08 4.10 -10.76
N VAL A 84 12.42 3.35 -11.80
CA VAL A 84 13.51 3.65 -12.73
C VAL A 84 12.95 4.34 -13.96
N HIS A 85 13.39 5.57 -14.23
CA HIS A 85 12.97 6.34 -15.39
C HIS A 85 14.02 6.27 -16.48
N TYR A 86 13.81 5.45 -17.52
CA TYR A 86 14.76 5.29 -18.61
C TYR A 86 14.70 6.47 -19.60
N ASP A 87 15.81 7.22 -19.71
CA ASP A 87 16.00 8.19 -20.81
C ASP A 87 16.47 7.45 -22.07
N ARG A 88 15.48 7.03 -22.88
CA ARG A 88 15.74 6.25 -24.10
C ARG A 88 16.64 6.96 -25.09
N ALA A 89 16.59 8.30 -25.15
CA ALA A 89 17.42 9.08 -26.07
C ALA A 89 18.89 9.07 -25.64
N LYS A 90 19.15 9.23 -24.34
CA LYS A 90 20.51 9.14 -23.79
C LYS A 90 21.06 7.70 -23.90
N ILE A 91 20.25 6.69 -23.55
CA ILE A 91 20.63 5.28 -23.67
C ILE A 91 21.07 4.95 -25.09
N ALA A 92 20.29 5.37 -26.11
CA ALA A 92 20.64 5.17 -27.50
C ALA A 92 21.91 5.93 -27.91
N ARG A 93 22.10 7.17 -27.42
CA ARG A 93 23.30 7.97 -27.69
C ARG A 93 24.57 7.31 -27.18
N TYR A 94 24.49 6.66 -26.01
CA TYR A 94 25.62 5.94 -25.43
C TYR A 94 25.77 4.51 -25.96
N GLY A 95 24.94 4.09 -26.92
CA GLY A 95 24.98 2.76 -27.53
C GLY A 95 24.67 1.63 -26.54
N MET A 96 23.88 1.90 -25.49
CA MET A 96 23.58 0.94 -24.44
C MET A 96 22.23 0.25 -24.67
N ASN A 97 22.08 -0.93 -24.05
CA ASN A 97 20.84 -1.68 -24.05
C ASN A 97 20.09 -1.52 -22.71
N ILE A 98 18.76 -1.31 -22.78
CA ILE A 98 17.91 -1.19 -21.60
C ILE A 98 17.94 -2.47 -20.75
N GLU A 99 18.05 -3.64 -21.38
CA GLU A 99 18.10 -4.92 -20.67
C GLU A 99 19.38 -5.08 -19.84
N GLU A 100 20.51 -4.62 -20.36
CA GLU A 100 21.78 -4.59 -19.61
C GLU A 100 21.68 -3.65 -18.41
N LEU A 101 21.09 -2.46 -18.59
CA LEU A 101 20.83 -1.53 -17.49
C LEU A 101 19.92 -2.14 -16.42
N ASN A 102 18.83 -2.79 -16.85
CA ASN A 102 17.93 -3.51 -15.94
C ASN A 102 18.66 -4.59 -15.14
N THR A 103 19.48 -5.37 -15.80
CA THR A 103 20.25 -6.44 -15.14
C THR A 103 21.18 -5.86 -14.10
N ILE A 104 21.89 -4.78 -14.40
CA ILE A 104 22.81 -4.12 -13.47
C ILE A 104 22.05 -3.56 -12.26
N ILE A 105 20.94 -2.85 -12.49
CA ILE A 105 20.12 -2.27 -11.43
C ILE A 105 19.50 -3.39 -10.56
N ARG A 106 18.96 -4.43 -11.18
CA ARG A 106 18.36 -5.57 -10.48
C ARG A 106 19.39 -6.31 -9.65
N THR A 107 20.57 -6.58 -10.22
CA THR A 107 21.68 -7.23 -9.50
C THR A 107 22.12 -6.40 -8.30
N ALA A 108 22.19 -5.08 -8.45
CA ALA A 108 22.59 -4.19 -7.38
C ALA A 108 21.59 -4.18 -6.21
N TYR A 109 20.29 -4.10 -6.50
CA TYR A 109 19.25 -3.92 -5.48
C TYR A 109 18.63 -5.22 -4.99
N ALA A 110 18.18 -6.08 -5.91
CA ALA A 110 17.45 -7.30 -5.59
C ALA A 110 18.35 -8.55 -5.55
N GLY A 111 19.47 -8.49 -6.24
CA GLY A 111 20.30 -9.64 -6.54
C GLY A 111 19.85 -10.39 -7.79
N GLU A 112 20.78 -11.01 -8.46
CA GLU A 112 20.57 -11.81 -9.66
C GLU A 112 21.16 -13.20 -9.47
N ALA A 113 20.42 -14.24 -9.89
CA ALA A 113 20.91 -15.60 -9.84
C ALA A 113 22.01 -15.81 -10.89
N ALA A 114 23.25 -15.90 -10.44
CA ALA A 114 24.41 -16.16 -11.29
C ALA A 114 24.60 -17.64 -11.65
N GLY A 115 23.92 -18.54 -10.93
CA GLY A 115 24.02 -19.98 -11.13
C GLY A 115 23.25 -20.76 -10.08
N VAL A 116 23.48 -22.07 -10.09
CA VAL A 116 22.84 -23.00 -9.17
C VAL A 116 23.90 -23.91 -8.56
N VAL A 117 23.84 -24.12 -7.27
CA VAL A 117 24.68 -25.07 -6.53
C VAL A 117 23.78 -26.21 -6.07
N PHE A 118 24.23 -27.45 -6.30
CA PHE A 118 23.58 -28.65 -5.81
C PHE A 118 24.33 -29.18 -4.59
N GLU A 119 23.62 -29.33 -3.51
CA GLU A 119 24.10 -30.00 -2.30
C GLU A 119 23.24 -31.24 -2.08
N ASN A 120 23.77 -32.40 -2.42
CA ASN A 120 23.04 -33.67 -2.51
C ASN A 120 21.85 -33.55 -3.47
N GLU A 121 20.60 -33.72 -2.95
CA GLU A 121 19.36 -33.58 -3.71
C GLU A 121 18.74 -32.17 -3.66
N ARG A 122 19.39 -31.25 -2.93
CA ARG A 122 18.88 -29.87 -2.76
C ARG A 122 19.54 -28.95 -3.77
N ARG A 123 18.71 -28.10 -4.35
CA ARG A 123 19.12 -27.03 -5.28
C ARG A 123 19.09 -25.68 -4.58
N PHE A 124 20.19 -24.92 -4.67
CA PHE A 124 20.33 -23.58 -4.13
C PHE A 124 20.74 -22.62 -5.25
N ASP A 125 20.06 -21.47 -5.33
CA ASP A 125 20.46 -20.44 -6.28
C ASP A 125 21.67 -19.67 -5.73
N LEU A 126 22.71 -19.53 -6.57
CA LEU A 126 23.86 -18.67 -6.30
C LEU A 126 23.49 -17.24 -6.69
N VAL A 127 23.20 -16.40 -5.70
CA VAL A 127 22.75 -15.03 -5.94
C VAL A 127 23.89 -14.05 -5.75
N LEU A 128 24.14 -13.25 -6.79
CA LEU A 128 25.05 -12.10 -6.75
C LEU A 128 24.25 -10.84 -6.42
N ARG A 129 24.65 -10.11 -5.37
CA ARG A 129 24.05 -8.82 -4.99
C ARG A 129 25.07 -7.92 -4.31
N LEU A 130 24.78 -6.63 -4.21
CA LEU A 130 25.53 -5.73 -3.37
C LEU A 130 25.28 -6.02 -1.89
N ASP A 131 26.26 -5.69 -1.05
CA ASP A 131 26.19 -5.89 0.39
C ASP A 131 25.01 -5.11 0.99
N ASN A 132 24.16 -5.81 1.77
CA ASN A 132 22.91 -5.26 2.32
C ASN A 132 23.11 -4.06 3.23
N ASP A 133 24.22 -4.00 3.97
CA ASP A 133 24.50 -2.86 4.86
C ASP A 133 24.66 -1.55 4.08
N LYS A 134 24.87 -1.65 2.77
CA LYS A 134 25.04 -0.51 1.85
C LYS A 134 23.82 -0.24 0.97
N VAL A 135 22.82 -1.15 0.95
CA VAL A 135 21.63 -0.99 0.11
C VAL A 135 20.75 0.17 0.61
N ALA A 136 20.67 0.42 1.91
CA ALA A 136 19.96 1.56 2.48
C ALA A 136 20.63 2.91 2.12
N ASP A 137 21.95 2.90 1.90
CA ASP A 137 22.76 4.06 1.51
C ASP A 137 23.15 4.05 0.01
N LEU A 138 22.50 3.20 -0.80
CA LEU A 138 22.76 3.12 -2.24
C LEU A 138 22.40 4.44 -2.92
N ASN A 139 23.39 5.33 -2.89
CA ASN A 139 23.38 6.49 -3.76
C ASN A 139 23.66 5.99 -5.18
N LEU A 140 22.64 6.02 -6.02
CA LEU A 140 22.71 5.56 -7.42
C LEU A 140 23.72 6.31 -8.26
N ASP A 141 24.12 7.50 -7.82
CA ASP A 141 25.24 8.23 -8.42
C ASP A 141 26.58 7.47 -8.30
N LYS A 142 26.64 6.46 -7.44
CA LYS A 142 27.82 5.57 -7.28
C LYS A 142 27.71 4.26 -8.06
N LEU A 143 26.59 3.99 -8.71
CA LEU A 143 26.44 2.84 -9.58
C LEU A 143 26.82 3.24 -11.00
N PHE A 144 27.88 2.64 -11.52
CA PHE A 144 28.41 2.94 -12.85
C PHE A 144 28.07 1.85 -13.84
N VAL A 145 27.74 2.26 -15.05
CA VAL A 145 27.58 1.37 -16.21
C VAL A 145 28.61 1.71 -17.27
N ARG A 146 28.98 0.71 -18.07
CA ARG A 146 29.91 0.89 -19.16
C ARG A 146 29.16 1.10 -20.47
N THR A 147 29.50 2.16 -21.20
CA THR A 147 28.97 2.42 -22.55
C THR A 147 29.55 1.43 -23.55
N ALA A 148 29.00 1.38 -24.78
CA ALA A 148 29.51 0.58 -25.86
C ALA A 148 30.99 0.92 -26.22
N GLU A 149 31.42 2.17 -25.99
CA GLU A 149 32.78 2.64 -26.21
C GLU A 149 33.70 2.37 -25.02
N GLY A 150 33.22 1.73 -23.95
CA GLY A 150 33.99 1.39 -22.74
C GLY A 150 34.10 2.50 -21.70
N ILE A 151 33.41 3.64 -21.89
CA ILE A 151 33.39 4.75 -20.94
C ILE A 151 32.47 4.40 -19.79
N GLN A 152 32.89 4.68 -18.56
CA GLN A 152 32.04 4.52 -17.37
C GLN A 152 31.22 5.78 -17.10
N ILE A 153 29.91 5.65 -17.03
CA ILE A 153 28.99 6.74 -16.65
C ILE A 153 28.12 6.30 -15.47
N PRO A 154 27.67 7.22 -14.59
CA PRO A 154 26.74 6.88 -13.53
C PRO A 154 25.38 6.48 -14.11
N VAL A 155 24.72 5.50 -13.48
CA VAL A 155 23.38 5.04 -13.91
C VAL A 155 22.39 6.19 -13.90
N SER A 156 22.48 7.10 -12.94
CA SER A 156 21.60 8.28 -12.80
C SER A 156 21.60 9.19 -14.03
N GLU A 157 22.66 9.16 -14.85
CA GLU A 157 22.73 9.95 -16.10
C GLU A 157 21.71 9.47 -17.15
N VAL A 158 21.46 8.17 -17.22
CA VAL A 158 20.63 7.52 -18.25
C VAL A 158 19.34 6.90 -17.69
N ALA A 159 19.33 6.65 -16.39
CA ALA A 159 18.21 6.01 -15.70
C ALA A 159 18.07 6.58 -14.27
N PRO A 160 17.61 7.83 -14.11
CA PRO A 160 17.34 8.36 -12.79
C PRO A 160 16.32 7.48 -12.06
N ILE A 161 16.56 7.26 -10.76
CA ILE A 161 15.70 6.44 -9.92
C ILE A 161 15.07 7.32 -8.85
N GLU A 162 13.76 7.17 -8.72
CA GLU A 162 12.95 7.88 -7.74
C GLU A 162 12.39 6.90 -6.72
N GLN A 163 12.49 7.26 -5.44
CA GLN A 163 11.80 6.52 -4.38
C GLN A 163 10.40 7.11 -4.22
N VAL A 164 9.40 6.30 -4.51
CA VAL A 164 7.98 6.69 -4.39
C VAL A 164 7.27 5.76 -3.41
N ASN A 165 6.25 6.28 -2.75
CA ASN A 165 5.32 5.46 -1.98
C ASN A 165 4.21 4.97 -2.92
N GLY A 166 4.37 3.77 -3.42
CA GLY A 166 3.41 3.14 -4.33
C GLY A 166 2.25 2.46 -3.60
N PRO A 167 1.29 1.94 -4.37
CA PRO A 167 0.20 1.14 -3.81
C PRO A 167 0.75 -0.19 -3.27
N LEU A 168 0.33 -0.52 -2.03
CA LEU A 168 0.59 -1.81 -1.41
C LEU A 168 -0.28 -2.89 -2.05
N GLN A 169 -1.55 -2.58 -2.23
CA GLN A 169 -2.56 -3.47 -2.81
C GLN A 169 -3.62 -2.64 -3.54
N ILE A 170 -4.07 -3.13 -4.70
CA ILE A 170 -5.16 -2.52 -5.46
C ILE A 170 -6.36 -3.47 -5.43
N ASN A 171 -7.31 -3.17 -4.56
CA ASN A 171 -8.55 -3.92 -4.47
C ASN A 171 -9.59 -3.40 -5.47
N ARG A 172 -10.30 -4.35 -6.09
CA ARG A 172 -11.37 -4.06 -7.03
C ARG A 172 -12.64 -4.80 -6.64
N ASP A 173 -13.77 -4.15 -6.87
CA ASP A 173 -15.08 -4.73 -6.79
C ASP A 173 -15.82 -4.39 -8.09
N ALA A 174 -16.38 -5.40 -8.77
CA ALA A 174 -17.00 -5.24 -10.09
C ALA A 174 -16.15 -4.40 -11.08
N THR A 175 -14.84 -4.70 -11.18
CA THR A 175 -13.83 -4.03 -12.01
C THR A 175 -13.38 -2.64 -11.54
N LYS A 176 -14.11 -1.97 -10.64
CA LYS A 176 -13.77 -0.64 -10.11
C LYS A 176 -12.81 -0.75 -8.93
N ARG A 177 -11.84 0.16 -8.87
CA ARG A 177 -10.93 0.27 -7.73
C ARG A 177 -11.68 0.79 -6.52
N ARG A 178 -11.39 0.23 -5.35
CA ARG A 178 -12.00 0.67 -4.10
C ARG A 178 -11.01 0.69 -2.93
N ILE A 179 -11.35 1.48 -1.94
CA ILE A 179 -10.76 1.45 -0.60
C ILE A 179 -11.90 1.32 0.40
N VAL A 180 -11.70 0.47 1.41
CA VAL A 180 -12.70 0.26 2.47
C VAL A 180 -12.30 1.00 3.73
N ILE A 181 -13.27 1.69 4.33
CA ILE A 181 -13.20 2.22 5.68
C ILE A 181 -14.08 1.32 6.54
N GLY A 182 -13.45 0.52 7.39
CA GLY A 182 -14.15 -0.34 8.36
C GLY A 182 -14.47 0.44 9.61
N VAL A 183 -15.71 0.29 10.12
CA VAL A 183 -16.17 0.93 11.33
C VAL A 183 -16.86 -0.09 12.21
N ASN A 184 -16.44 -0.21 13.45
CA ASN A 184 -17.17 -0.97 14.46
C ASN A 184 -18.17 -0.07 15.19
N VAL A 185 -19.29 -0.62 15.63
CA VAL A 185 -20.31 0.12 16.36
C VAL A 185 -20.30 -0.31 17.82
N ARG A 186 -20.31 0.66 18.74
CA ARG A 186 -20.38 0.41 20.19
C ARG A 186 -21.46 1.25 20.82
N ASP A 187 -22.25 0.60 21.69
CA ASP A 187 -23.29 1.22 22.51
C ASP A 187 -24.31 2.07 21.72
N ALA A 188 -24.51 1.76 20.42
CA ALA A 188 -25.40 2.49 19.53
C ALA A 188 -26.11 1.55 18.54
N ASP A 189 -27.21 2.02 17.99
CA ASP A 189 -27.92 1.34 16.91
C ASP A 189 -27.17 1.49 15.57
N ILE A 190 -26.85 0.38 14.91
CA ILE A 190 -26.08 0.33 13.68
C ILE A 190 -26.74 1.18 12.57
N GLN A 191 -28.04 1.09 12.40
CA GLN A 191 -28.76 1.83 11.34
C GLN A 191 -28.69 3.34 11.57
N LYS A 192 -28.76 3.77 12.84
CA LYS A 192 -28.64 5.18 13.20
C LYS A 192 -27.22 5.69 12.93
N VAL A 193 -26.20 4.90 13.29
CA VAL A 193 -24.79 5.25 13.04
C VAL A 193 -24.53 5.37 11.54
N VAL A 194 -24.96 4.41 10.73
CA VAL A 194 -24.83 4.46 9.25
C VAL A 194 -25.46 5.71 8.68
N ARG A 195 -26.69 6.05 9.08
CA ARG A 195 -27.36 7.26 8.59
C ARG A 195 -26.59 8.53 8.96
N THR A 196 -26.11 8.62 10.20
CA THR A 196 -25.33 9.77 10.65
C THR A 196 -24.00 9.87 9.89
N ILE A 197 -23.36 8.75 9.60
CA ILE A 197 -22.14 8.70 8.77
C ILE A 197 -22.45 9.22 7.36
N GLN A 198 -23.51 8.74 6.72
CA GLN A 198 -23.92 9.18 5.38
C GLN A 198 -24.14 10.69 5.33
N GLU A 199 -24.96 11.23 6.24
CA GLU A 199 -25.23 12.67 6.33
C GLU A 199 -23.94 13.48 6.57
N THR A 200 -23.03 12.95 7.39
CA THR A 200 -21.77 13.62 7.70
C THR A 200 -20.83 13.63 6.48
N LEU A 201 -20.67 12.51 5.79
CA LEU A 201 -19.82 12.41 4.62
C LEU A 201 -20.38 13.23 3.45
N ASP A 202 -21.67 13.18 3.18
CA ASP A 202 -22.32 13.96 2.12
C ASP A 202 -22.16 15.47 2.34
N LYS A 203 -22.14 15.91 3.60
CA LYS A 203 -21.98 17.32 3.95
C LYS A 203 -20.52 17.82 3.83
N HIS A 204 -19.57 17.00 4.21
CA HIS A 204 -18.17 17.43 4.39
C HIS A 204 -17.24 16.98 3.28
N ILE A 205 -17.51 15.86 2.62
CA ILE A 205 -16.64 15.30 1.59
C ILE A 205 -17.22 15.57 0.20
N LYS A 206 -16.53 16.42 -0.56
CA LYS A 206 -16.85 16.61 -1.98
C LYS A 206 -16.07 15.59 -2.80
N LEU A 207 -16.79 14.75 -3.50
CA LEU A 207 -16.23 13.77 -4.44
C LEU A 207 -16.26 14.33 -5.87
N GLU A 208 -15.21 14.02 -6.62
CA GLU A 208 -15.14 14.32 -8.05
C GLU A 208 -16.05 13.36 -8.85
N PRO A 209 -16.42 13.72 -10.09
CA PRO A 209 -17.18 12.82 -10.95
C PRO A 209 -16.47 11.47 -11.11
N GLY A 210 -17.20 10.38 -10.92
CA GLY A 210 -16.67 9.01 -10.95
C GLY A 210 -16.27 8.44 -9.59
N TYR A 211 -16.24 9.25 -8.55
CA TYR A 211 -16.04 8.81 -7.17
C TYR A 211 -17.37 8.77 -6.43
N TYR A 212 -17.57 7.71 -5.62
CA TYR A 212 -18.79 7.57 -4.82
C TYR A 212 -18.58 6.64 -3.64
N PHE A 213 -19.40 6.81 -2.60
CA PHE A 213 -19.46 5.89 -1.47
C PHE A 213 -20.54 4.84 -1.67
N GLU A 214 -20.26 3.63 -1.22
CA GLU A 214 -21.23 2.55 -1.04
C GLU A 214 -21.11 2.06 0.41
N TYR A 215 -22.23 1.81 1.03
CA TYR A 215 -22.30 1.42 2.43
C TYR A 215 -22.81 0.00 2.51
N GLY A 216 -22.07 -0.89 3.13
CA GLY A 216 -22.44 -2.27 3.39
C GLY A 216 -22.19 -2.63 4.85
N GLY A 217 -22.80 -3.68 5.32
CA GLY A 217 -22.63 -4.12 6.70
C GLY A 217 -23.78 -4.97 7.22
N GLN A 218 -23.79 -5.20 8.53
CA GLN A 218 -24.80 -5.99 9.21
C GLN A 218 -26.22 -5.37 9.21
N PHE A 219 -26.38 -4.20 8.63
CA PHE A 219 -27.66 -3.50 8.55
C PHE A 219 -28.45 -3.76 7.26
N GLU A 220 -27.86 -4.48 6.29
CA GLU A 220 -28.54 -5.01 5.10
C GLU A 220 -29.32 -6.26 5.48
#